data_26a1d3f5b7ffa2c10731b4f058281933
#
_entry.id   26a1d3f5b7ffa2c10731b4f058281933
#
_cell.length_a   1.000
_cell.length_b   1.000
_cell.length_c   1.000
_cell.angle_alpha   90.00
_cell.angle_beta   90.00
_cell.angle_gamma   90.00
#
_symmetry.space_group_name_H-M   'P 1'
#
loop_
_entity.id
_entity.type
_entity.pdbx_description
1 polymer ?
#
loop_
_entity_poly.entity_id
_entity_poly.type
_entity_poly.pdbx_seq_one_letter_code
_entity_poly.pdbx_strand_id
1 'polypeptide(L)'
;MASDTEQLSKTNGRPDTSASPEQVAAAVRLVLAQVASDRSRLMDVVQAVQYRLGYIPDAAVRLVAEALGIQPVEVEDMVSFYAYLDRKPKGRFHIRLSKTPVSLMKGAAEVAKAFEAAMGIALGTTSADGAFSLEWTADIGMGDQKPAALINGTVVTAVTPADATAISAALRGSRLSETLPLFPGSGVDGLELPCA
;
A
#
# COMPACT_ATOMS: atom_id res chain seq x y z
N MET A 1 -14.71 16.14 -25.04
CA MET A 1 -13.49 16.22 -24.23
C MET A 1 -13.71 15.97 -22.74
N ALA A 2 -14.65 15.07 -22.38
CA ALA A 2 -14.95 14.75 -20.97
C ALA A 2 -14.85 13.26 -20.65
N SER A 3 -14.30 12.44 -21.56
CA SER A 3 -14.31 10.98 -21.41
C SER A 3 -13.03 10.37 -20.81
N ASP A 4 -11.90 11.07 -20.85
CA ASP A 4 -10.62 10.47 -20.40
C ASP A 4 -10.40 10.59 -18.90
N THR A 5 -10.98 11.59 -18.25
CA THR A 5 -10.84 11.79 -16.79
C THR A 5 -11.71 10.81 -16.00
N GLU A 6 -12.82 10.34 -16.57
CA GLU A 6 -13.75 9.43 -15.91
C GLU A 6 -13.26 7.96 -15.93
N GLN A 7 -12.43 7.58 -16.91
CA GLN A 7 -11.83 6.24 -16.94
C GLN A 7 -10.69 6.07 -15.95
N LEU A 8 -9.98 7.13 -15.59
CA LEU A 8 -8.88 7.11 -14.62
C LEU A 8 -9.37 6.97 -13.17
N SER A 9 -10.60 7.40 -12.86
CA SER A 9 -11.18 7.28 -11.51
C SER A 9 -11.64 5.86 -11.15
N LYS A 10 -11.81 4.98 -12.15
CA LYS A 10 -12.30 3.61 -11.95
C LYS A 10 -11.22 2.58 -11.63
N THR A 11 -9.94 2.97 -11.59
CA THR A 11 -8.83 2.04 -11.38
C THR A 11 -8.38 1.89 -9.93
N ASN A 12 -9.05 2.58 -9.00
CA ASN A 12 -8.74 2.52 -7.56
C ASN A 12 -9.37 1.29 -6.88
N GLY A 13 -9.21 0.13 -7.41
CA GLY A 13 -9.79 -1.10 -6.84
C GLY A 13 -9.27 -2.32 -7.50
N ARG A 14 -7.93 -2.42 -7.62
CA ARG A 14 -7.53 -3.41 -8.53
C ARG A 14 -6.64 -4.47 -8.01
N PRO A 15 -7.04 -5.65 -8.16
CA PRO A 15 -6.07 -6.72 -8.22
C PRO A 15 -5.88 -7.16 -9.66
N ASP A 16 -4.78 -7.66 -9.94
CA ASP A 16 -4.55 -8.72 -10.89
C ASP A 16 -4.08 -8.42 -12.31
N THR A 17 -3.84 -7.19 -12.68
CA THR A 17 -3.14 -7.00 -13.96
C THR A 17 -1.97 -6.06 -13.75
N SER A 18 -0.77 -6.53 -13.99
CA SER A 18 0.37 -5.64 -14.20
C SER A 18 -0.04 -4.58 -15.23
N ALA A 19 0.08 -3.31 -14.88
CA ALA A 19 -0.28 -2.20 -15.75
C ALA A 19 0.40 -2.38 -17.12
N SER A 20 -0.34 -2.17 -18.21
CA SER A 20 0.24 -2.26 -19.55
C SER A 20 1.33 -1.20 -19.72
N PRO A 21 2.30 -1.41 -20.63
CA PRO A 21 3.34 -0.42 -20.90
C PRO A 21 2.79 0.97 -21.24
N GLU A 22 1.65 1.03 -21.91
CA GLU A 22 0.97 2.28 -22.25
C GLU A 22 0.37 2.97 -21.02
N GLN A 23 -0.23 2.20 -20.11
CA GLN A 23 -0.77 2.72 -18.85
C GLN A 23 0.34 3.25 -17.96
N VAL A 24 1.48 2.55 -17.90
CA VAL A 24 2.66 3.01 -17.15
C VAL A 24 3.18 4.32 -17.72
N ALA A 25 3.35 4.40 -19.04
CA ALA A 25 3.83 5.60 -19.70
C ALA A 25 2.86 6.79 -19.53
N ALA A 26 1.57 6.55 -19.57
CA ALA A 26 0.55 7.57 -19.34
C ALA A 26 0.59 8.08 -17.89
N ALA A 27 0.67 7.17 -16.91
CA ALA A 27 0.76 7.53 -15.49
C ALA A 27 2.01 8.36 -15.19
N VAL A 28 3.18 7.93 -15.68
CA VAL A 28 4.43 8.66 -15.48
C VAL A 28 4.38 10.05 -16.12
N ARG A 29 3.88 10.17 -17.35
CA ARG A 29 3.72 11.48 -18.01
C ARG A 29 2.81 12.43 -17.24
N LEU A 30 1.69 11.95 -16.72
CA LEU A 30 0.78 12.76 -15.90
C LEU A 30 1.43 13.23 -14.61
N VAL A 31 2.21 12.38 -13.95
CA VAL A 31 2.94 12.75 -12.74
C VAL A 31 4.00 13.81 -13.04
N LEU A 32 4.80 13.61 -14.08
CA LEU A 32 5.86 14.54 -14.46
C LEU A 32 5.31 15.91 -14.86
N ALA A 33 4.14 15.96 -15.48
CA ALA A 33 3.46 17.22 -15.79
C ALA A 33 3.02 18.01 -14.53
N GLN A 34 2.77 17.32 -13.42
CA GLN A 34 2.34 17.92 -12.15
C GLN A 34 3.50 18.28 -11.22
N VAL A 35 4.55 17.48 -11.24
CA VAL A 35 5.67 17.56 -10.27
C VAL A 35 6.88 18.13 -10.97
N ALA A 36 6.93 18.98 -11.86
CA ALA A 36 8.12 19.51 -12.57
C ALA A 36 9.30 18.51 -12.67
N SER A 37 9.96 18.41 -13.81
CA SER A 37 11.06 17.46 -14.05
C SER A 37 12.35 17.89 -13.31
N ASP A 38 12.27 17.97 -11.99
CA ASP A 38 13.40 18.32 -11.12
C ASP A 38 13.89 17.07 -10.38
N ARG A 39 15.17 16.77 -10.50
CA ARG A 39 15.84 15.66 -9.82
C ARG A 39 15.62 15.67 -8.30
N SER A 40 15.54 16.84 -7.68
CA SER A 40 15.29 16.96 -6.24
C SER A 40 13.91 16.46 -5.82
N ARG A 41 12.99 16.31 -6.77
CA ARG A 41 11.61 15.83 -6.58
C ARG A 41 11.44 14.34 -6.86
N LEU A 42 12.53 13.56 -6.97
CA LEU A 42 12.47 12.13 -7.28
C LEU A 42 11.51 11.37 -6.35
N MET A 43 11.55 11.64 -5.04
CA MET A 43 10.66 10.99 -4.07
C MET A 43 9.18 11.29 -4.37
N ASP A 44 8.85 12.54 -4.65
CA ASP A 44 7.47 12.94 -4.95
C ASP A 44 6.97 12.28 -6.23
N VAL A 45 7.83 12.20 -7.25
CA VAL A 45 7.52 11.52 -8.52
C VAL A 45 7.26 10.03 -8.29
N VAL A 46 8.14 9.36 -7.56
CA VAL A 46 8.02 7.92 -7.29
C VAL A 46 6.76 7.60 -6.48
N GLN A 47 6.48 8.39 -5.44
CA GLN A 47 5.26 8.26 -4.63
C GLN A 47 3.99 8.49 -5.47
N ALA A 48 3.98 9.53 -6.31
CA ALA A 48 2.83 9.82 -7.16
C ALA A 48 2.61 8.72 -8.23
N VAL A 49 3.68 8.12 -8.74
CA VAL A 49 3.59 6.96 -9.64
C VAL A 49 2.99 5.76 -8.90
N GLN A 50 3.48 5.45 -7.70
CA GLN A 50 2.91 4.37 -6.89
C GLN A 50 1.45 4.63 -6.55
N TYR A 51 1.09 5.85 -6.19
CA TYR A 51 -0.30 6.20 -5.89
C TYR A 51 -1.23 5.92 -7.09
N ARG A 52 -0.78 6.19 -8.32
CA ARG A 52 -1.57 5.97 -9.55
C ARG A 52 -1.63 4.52 -9.99
N LEU A 53 -0.52 3.78 -9.90
CA LEU A 53 -0.39 2.42 -10.39
C LEU A 53 -0.60 1.35 -9.31
N GLY A 54 -0.52 1.74 -8.02
CA GLY A 54 -0.50 0.83 -6.88
C GLY A 54 0.87 0.20 -6.60
N TYR A 55 1.84 0.37 -7.50
CA TYR A 55 3.20 -0.15 -7.40
C TYR A 55 4.11 0.55 -8.42
N ILE A 56 5.42 0.31 -8.36
CA ILE A 56 6.42 0.91 -9.25
C ILE A 56 7.02 -0.18 -10.15
N PRO A 57 6.50 -0.37 -11.38
CA PRO A 57 7.06 -1.33 -12.32
C PRO A 57 8.42 -0.88 -12.89
N ASP A 58 9.21 -1.83 -13.42
CA ASP A 58 10.53 -1.55 -14.04
C ASP A 58 10.44 -0.53 -15.18
N ALA A 59 9.34 -0.56 -15.92
CA ALA A 59 9.10 0.41 -16.98
C ALA A 59 8.98 1.84 -16.43
N ALA A 60 8.34 2.04 -15.27
CA ALA A 60 8.24 3.34 -14.62
C ALA A 60 9.60 3.85 -14.15
N VAL A 61 10.43 2.96 -13.57
CA VAL A 61 11.81 3.32 -13.17
C VAL A 61 12.60 3.92 -14.32
N ARG A 62 12.56 3.27 -15.48
CA ARG A 62 13.27 3.75 -16.68
C ARG A 62 12.73 5.09 -17.19
N LEU A 63 11.41 5.23 -17.26
CA LEU A 63 10.77 6.47 -17.74
C LEU A 63 11.00 7.66 -16.79
N VAL A 64 10.97 7.42 -15.48
CA VAL A 64 11.26 8.45 -14.47
C VAL A 64 12.74 8.87 -14.56
N ALA A 65 13.65 7.91 -14.67
CA ALA A 65 15.08 8.19 -14.80
C ALA A 65 15.39 9.03 -16.05
N GLU A 66 14.84 8.64 -17.20
CA GLU A 66 14.97 9.37 -18.46
C GLU A 66 14.45 10.81 -18.33
N ALA A 67 13.26 10.99 -17.78
CA ALA A 67 12.63 12.30 -17.65
C ALA A 67 13.33 13.24 -16.67
N LEU A 68 13.96 12.70 -15.63
CA LEU A 68 14.72 13.49 -14.64
C LEU A 68 16.21 13.62 -15.00
N GLY A 69 16.67 13.00 -16.10
CA GLY A 69 18.07 13.03 -16.52
C GLY A 69 19.02 12.35 -15.52
N ILE A 70 18.57 11.29 -14.86
CA ILE A 70 19.33 10.51 -13.87
C ILE A 70 19.50 9.07 -14.32
N GLN A 71 20.34 8.30 -13.62
CA GLN A 71 20.51 6.89 -13.94
C GLN A 71 19.35 6.05 -13.35
N PRO A 72 18.88 5.00 -14.03
CA PRO A 72 17.83 4.12 -13.50
C PRO A 72 18.16 3.54 -12.13
N VAL A 73 19.44 3.29 -11.84
CA VAL A 73 19.89 2.78 -10.53
C VAL A 73 19.60 3.77 -9.39
N GLU A 74 19.62 5.08 -9.64
CA GLU A 74 19.30 6.07 -8.61
C GLU A 74 17.81 6.01 -8.20
N VAL A 75 16.94 5.73 -9.18
CA VAL A 75 15.51 5.49 -8.91
C VAL A 75 15.32 4.16 -8.19
N GLU A 76 16.03 3.11 -8.62
CA GLU A 76 15.96 1.77 -8.02
C GLU A 76 16.45 1.77 -6.58
N ASP A 77 17.55 2.46 -6.29
CA ASP A 77 18.09 2.61 -4.93
C ASP A 77 17.04 3.23 -4.00
N MET A 78 16.37 4.30 -4.46
CA MET A 78 15.29 4.92 -3.68
C MET A 78 14.12 3.96 -3.47
N VAL A 79 13.66 3.29 -4.52
CA VAL A 79 12.51 2.38 -4.43
C VAL A 79 12.80 1.17 -3.56
N SER A 80 14.02 0.65 -3.59
CA SER A 80 14.41 -0.49 -2.76
C SER A 80 14.68 -0.12 -1.30
N PHE A 81 15.09 1.11 -1.04
CA PHE A 81 15.39 1.60 0.31
C PHE A 81 14.13 1.80 1.17
N TYR A 82 13.08 2.35 0.59
CA TYR A 82 11.87 2.69 1.34
C TYR A 82 10.86 1.54 1.34
N ALA A 83 10.61 0.94 2.51
CA ALA A 83 9.71 -0.20 2.68
C ALA A 83 8.22 0.07 2.33
N TYR A 84 7.82 1.32 2.13
CA TYR A 84 6.48 1.68 1.69
C TYR A 84 6.34 1.79 0.17
N LEU A 85 7.45 1.66 -0.57
CA LEU A 85 7.46 1.63 -2.02
C LEU A 85 7.41 0.18 -2.51
N ASP A 86 6.41 -0.13 -3.31
CA ASP A 86 6.10 -1.49 -3.73
C ASP A 86 6.54 -1.75 -5.18
N ARG A 87 7.28 -2.85 -5.41
CA ARG A 87 7.72 -3.27 -6.77
C ARG A 87 6.73 -4.17 -7.47
N LYS A 88 5.77 -4.72 -6.74
CA LYS A 88 4.76 -5.65 -7.24
C LYS A 88 3.37 -5.17 -6.86
N PRO A 89 2.36 -5.46 -7.67
CA PRO A 89 0.98 -5.17 -7.31
C PRO A 89 0.61 -5.80 -5.98
N LYS A 90 -0.09 -5.04 -5.15
CA LYS A 90 -0.67 -5.51 -3.88
C LYS A 90 -2.16 -5.72 -4.04
N GLY A 91 -2.74 -6.45 -3.11
CA GLY A 91 -4.18 -6.62 -3.03
C GLY A 91 -4.90 -5.31 -2.69
N ARG A 92 -6.22 -5.30 -2.90
CA ARG A 92 -7.09 -4.18 -2.57
C ARG A 92 -6.89 -3.70 -1.12
N PHE A 93 -6.71 -4.62 -0.21
CA PHE A 93 -6.34 -4.36 1.18
C PHE A 93 -4.93 -4.84 1.44
N HIS A 94 -4.03 -3.90 1.64
CA HIS A 94 -2.64 -4.15 1.95
C HIS A 94 -2.42 -4.02 3.45
N ILE A 95 -2.20 -5.13 4.13
CA ILE A 95 -2.01 -5.22 5.57
C ILE A 95 -0.52 -5.43 5.86
N ARG A 96 0.08 -4.46 6.55
CA ARG A 96 1.48 -4.49 6.96
C ARG A 96 1.56 -4.53 8.48
N LEU A 97 2.03 -5.66 9.03
CA LEU A 97 2.24 -5.85 10.46
C LEU A 97 3.63 -5.37 10.88
N SER A 98 3.69 -4.57 11.92
CA SER A 98 4.97 -4.13 12.48
C SER A 98 5.75 -5.30 13.08
N LYS A 99 6.98 -5.53 12.59
CA LYS A 99 7.88 -6.59 13.06
C LYS A 99 9.04 -5.98 13.85
N THR A 100 8.79 -5.59 15.08
CA THR A 100 9.84 -5.17 16.01
C THR A 100 9.98 -6.18 17.15
N PRO A 101 11.09 -6.21 17.88
CA PRO A 101 11.20 -7.05 19.08
C PRO A 101 10.02 -6.86 20.05
N VAL A 102 9.63 -5.60 20.29
CA VAL A 102 8.49 -5.29 21.16
C VAL A 102 7.17 -5.85 20.59
N SER A 103 6.94 -5.73 19.27
CA SER A 103 5.75 -6.30 18.63
C SER A 103 5.69 -7.82 18.82
N LEU A 104 6.81 -8.50 18.60
CA LEU A 104 6.90 -9.96 18.74
C LEU A 104 6.69 -10.39 20.19
N MET A 105 7.27 -9.67 21.14
CA MET A 105 7.06 -9.94 22.58
C MET A 105 5.61 -9.74 23.02
N LYS A 106 4.87 -8.86 22.33
CA LYS A 106 3.44 -8.57 22.59
C LYS A 106 2.49 -9.41 21.72
N GLY A 107 2.97 -10.46 21.04
CA GLY A 107 2.12 -11.41 20.34
C GLY A 107 1.84 -11.08 18.86
N ALA A 108 2.70 -10.31 18.20
CA ALA A 108 2.51 -10.02 16.76
C ALA A 108 2.57 -11.28 15.88
N ALA A 109 3.26 -12.33 16.30
CA ALA A 109 3.32 -13.59 15.56
C ALA A 109 1.96 -14.32 15.58
N GLU A 110 1.27 -14.30 16.70
CA GLU A 110 -0.08 -14.86 16.86
C GLU A 110 -1.11 -14.06 16.07
N VAL A 111 -0.97 -12.73 16.05
CA VAL A 111 -1.80 -11.84 15.22
C VAL A 111 -1.58 -12.14 13.73
N ALA A 112 -0.33 -12.34 13.29
CA ALA A 112 -0.03 -12.70 11.91
C ALA A 112 -0.71 -14.02 11.50
N LYS A 113 -0.61 -15.07 12.35
CA LYS A 113 -1.28 -16.36 12.11
C LYS A 113 -2.79 -16.23 12.04
N ALA A 114 -3.38 -15.36 12.86
CA ALA A 114 -4.84 -15.12 12.82
C ALA A 114 -5.25 -14.46 11.51
N PHE A 115 -4.47 -13.49 10.99
CA PHE A 115 -4.69 -12.92 9.66
C PHE A 115 -4.53 -13.95 8.56
N GLU A 116 -3.46 -14.76 8.57
CA GLU A 116 -3.24 -15.84 7.61
C GLU A 116 -4.45 -16.80 7.54
N ALA A 117 -4.91 -17.24 8.69
CA ALA A 117 -6.06 -18.16 8.79
C ALA A 117 -7.36 -17.49 8.31
N ALA A 118 -7.64 -16.26 8.72
CA ALA A 118 -8.86 -15.54 8.36
C ALA A 118 -8.90 -15.15 6.88
N MET A 119 -7.76 -14.84 6.27
CA MET A 119 -7.66 -14.43 4.87
C MET A 119 -7.42 -15.61 3.92
N GLY A 120 -6.92 -16.74 4.42
CA GLY A 120 -6.55 -17.89 3.61
C GLY A 120 -5.30 -17.66 2.75
N ILE A 121 -4.36 -16.82 3.23
CA ILE A 121 -3.12 -16.49 2.52
C ILE A 121 -1.94 -16.62 3.47
N ALA A 122 -0.77 -16.95 2.92
CA ALA A 122 0.47 -16.94 3.68
C ALA A 122 1.02 -15.50 3.80
N LEU A 123 1.72 -15.24 4.89
CA LEU A 123 2.43 -13.98 5.11
C LEU A 123 3.48 -13.75 3.99
N GLY A 124 3.56 -12.54 3.48
CA GLY A 124 4.39 -12.17 2.34
C GLY A 124 3.72 -12.41 0.98
N THR A 125 2.44 -12.81 0.96
CA THR A 125 1.72 -13.10 -0.28
C THR A 125 0.49 -12.22 -0.50
N THR A 126 -0.01 -12.26 -1.73
CA THR A 126 -1.28 -11.64 -2.13
C THR A 126 -2.27 -12.75 -2.46
N SER A 127 -3.54 -12.57 -2.08
CA SER A 127 -4.60 -13.54 -2.39
C SER A 127 -4.84 -13.63 -3.89
N ALA A 128 -5.25 -14.82 -4.37
CA ALA A 128 -5.46 -15.06 -5.79
C ALA A 128 -6.60 -14.21 -6.40
N ASP A 129 -7.56 -13.80 -5.58
CA ASP A 129 -8.61 -12.85 -5.95
C ASP A 129 -8.18 -11.39 -5.90
N GLY A 130 -6.90 -11.13 -5.52
CA GLY A 130 -6.35 -9.80 -5.35
C GLY A 130 -7.00 -8.96 -4.25
N ALA A 131 -7.76 -9.57 -3.35
CA ALA A 131 -8.43 -8.85 -2.28
C ALA A 131 -7.45 -8.41 -1.20
N PHE A 132 -6.51 -9.26 -0.82
CA PHE A 132 -5.63 -9.05 0.33
C PHE A 132 -4.15 -9.24 -0.02
N SER A 133 -3.31 -8.39 0.58
CA SER A 133 -1.88 -8.64 0.74
C SER A 133 -1.54 -8.55 2.22
N LEU A 134 -0.76 -9.50 2.72
CA LEU A 134 -0.34 -9.55 4.11
C LEU A 134 1.18 -9.65 4.17
N GLU A 135 1.84 -8.74 4.88
CA GLU A 135 3.29 -8.76 5.02
C GLU A 135 3.78 -8.16 6.34
N TRP A 136 5.03 -8.50 6.66
CA TRP A 136 5.75 -7.78 7.69
C TRP A 136 6.27 -6.45 7.16
N THR A 137 6.27 -5.45 8.03
CA THR A 137 6.98 -4.19 7.80
C THR A 137 7.90 -3.88 8.98
N ALA A 138 8.81 -2.94 8.77
CA ALA A 138 9.65 -2.39 9.83
C ALA A 138 8.81 -1.68 10.91
N ASP A 139 9.42 -0.88 11.75
CA ASP A 139 8.69 -0.10 12.73
C ASP A 139 7.83 0.97 12.06
N ILE A 140 6.57 1.03 12.46
CA ILE A 140 5.59 2.02 12.00
C ILE A 140 5.32 3.09 13.08
N GLY A 141 6.17 3.19 14.10
CA GLY A 141 5.88 3.91 15.32
C GLY A 141 5.00 3.09 16.27
N MET A 142 4.21 3.74 17.09
CA MET A 142 3.27 3.09 18.03
C MET A 142 3.92 2.06 18.96
N GLY A 143 5.13 2.36 19.47
CA GLY A 143 5.93 1.42 20.28
C GLY A 143 5.25 0.96 21.56
N ASP A 144 4.43 1.81 22.17
CA ASP A 144 3.61 1.56 23.35
C ASP A 144 2.33 0.77 23.06
N GLN A 145 1.80 0.88 21.84
CA GLN A 145 0.51 0.32 21.40
C GLN A 145 0.66 -0.90 20.49
N LYS A 146 1.72 -1.67 20.65
CA LYS A 146 1.96 -2.90 19.88
C LYS A 146 1.10 -4.07 20.40
N PRO A 147 0.77 -5.06 19.55
CA PRO A 147 1.00 -5.16 18.12
C PRO A 147 0.26 -4.11 17.31
N ALA A 148 0.88 -3.58 16.26
CA ALA A 148 0.25 -2.57 15.41
C ALA A 148 0.40 -2.94 13.93
N ALA A 149 -0.57 -2.51 13.13
CA ALA A 149 -0.64 -2.76 11.69
C ALA A 149 -0.95 -1.47 10.92
N LEU A 150 -0.55 -1.44 9.64
CA LEU A 150 -1.05 -0.49 8.66
C LEU A 150 -1.98 -1.22 7.71
N ILE A 151 -3.18 -0.70 7.50
CA ILE A 151 -4.15 -1.22 6.52
C ILE A 151 -4.41 -0.09 5.52
N ASN A 152 -3.91 -0.22 4.32
CA ASN A 152 -3.94 0.83 3.29
C ASN A 152 -3.44 2.20 3.82
N GLY A 153 -2.45 2.20 4.71
CA GLY A 153 -1.91 3.41 5.33
C GLY A 153 -2.60 3.83 6.64
N THR A 154 -3.77 3.30 6.95
CA THR A 154 -4.44 3.55 8.25
C THR A 154 -3.79 2.72 9.34
N VAL A 155 -3.41 3.37 10.45
CA VAL A 155 -2.81 2.71 11.61
C VAL A 155 -3.90 2.04 12.46
N VAL A 156 -3.69 0.77 12.80
CA VAL A 156 -4.49 0.04 13.79
C VAL A 156 -3.55 -0.46 14.89
N THR A 157 -3.87 -0.17 16.14
CA THR A 157 -3.02 -0.44 17.29
C THR A 157 -3.62 -1.47 18.25
N ALA A 158 -2.77 -2.04 19.11
CA ALA A 158 -3.16 -3.04 20.11
C ALA A 158 -3.95 -4.23 19.52
N VAL A 159 -3.56 -4.64 18.29
CA VAL A 159 -4.28 -5.68 17.54
C VAL A 159 -4.12 -7.03 18.22
N THR A 160 -5.25 -7.66 18.54
CA THR A 160 -5.30 -9.04 19.04
C THR A 160 -5.61 -10.05 17.92
N PRO A 161 -5.41 -11.35 18.12
CA PRO A 161 -5.85 -12.37 17.17
C PRO A 161 -7.35 -12.34 16.85
N ALA A 162 -8.19 -11.96 17.83
CA ALA A 162 -9.63 -11.79 17.64
C ALA A 162 -9.92 -10.59 16.72
N ASP A 163 -9.21 -9.47 16.92
CA ASP A 163 -9.34 -8.29 16.05
C ASP A 163 -8.90 -8.60 14.63
N ALA A 164 -7.81 -9.36 14.44
CA ALA A 164 -7.35 -9.77 13.12
C ALA A 164 -8.44 -10.53 12.35
N THR A 165 -9.17 -11.41 13.02
CA THR A 165 -10.31 -12.15 12.44
C THR A 165 -11.47 -11.22 12.11
N ALA A 166 -11.85 -10.33 13.04
CA ALA A 166 -12.92 -9.36 12.85
C ALA A 166 -12.62 -8.36 11.72
N ILE A 167 -11.39 -7.83 11.67
CA ILE A 167 -10.90 -6.96 10.61
C ILE A 167 -11.00 -7.66 9.25
N SER A 168 -10.52 -8.89 9.16
CA SER A 168 -10.56 -9.67 7.92
C SER A 168 -11.98 -9.87 7.41
N ALA A 169 -12.94 -10.16 8.32
CA ALA A 169 -14.35 -10.32 7.99
C ALA A 169 -14.98 -8.99 7.51
N ALA A 170 -14.70 -7.89 8.23
CA ALA A 170 -15.19 -6.56 7.87
C ALA A 170 -14.67 -6.11 6.49
N LEU A 171 -13.37 -6.30 6.22
CA LEU A 171 -12.77 -5.94 4.94
C LEU A 171 -13.32 -6.76 3.77
N ARG A 172 -13.73 -8.03 3.98
CA ARG A 172 -14.40 -8.83 2.95
C ARG A 172 -15.79 -8.29 2.59
N GLY A 173 -16.51 -7.73 3.57
CA GLY A 173 -17.85 -7.16 3.38
C GLY A 173 -17.84 -5.71 2.87
N SER A 174 -16.74 -4.98 3.02
CA SER A 174 -16.67 -3.57 2.67
C SER A 174 -16.49 -3.32 1.17
N ARG A 175 -17.20 -2.32 0.66
CA ARG A 175 -16.89 -1.70 -0.62
C ARG A 175 -15.85 -0.61 -0.40
N LEU A 176 -15.09 -0.27 -1.44
CA LEU A 176 -13.95 0.69 -1.39
C LEU A 176 -14.27 2.08 -0.83
N SER A 177 -15.54 2.45 -0.69
CA SER A 177 -15.99 3.76 -0.22
C SER A 177 -16.38 3.79 1.27
N GLU A 178 -16.23 2.67 1.99
CA GLU A 178 -16.59 2.62 3.39
C GLU A 178 -15.36 2.89 4.25
N THR A 179 -15.50 3.76 5.23
CA THR A 179 -14.53 3.98 6.29
C THR A 179 -14.20 2.66 6.96
N LEU A 180 -12.92 2.38 7.20
CA LEU A 180 -12.53 1.22 8.02
C LEU A 180 -13.29 1.29 9.36
N PRO A 181 -13.93 0.19 9.77
CA PRO A 181 -14.63 0.18 11.04
C PRO A 181 -13.65 0.52 12.18
N LEU A 182 -14.08 1.36 13.10
CA LEU A 182 -13.33 1.69 14.30
C LEU A 182 -13.20 0.42 15.16
N PHE A 183 -11.97 -0.01 15.39
CA PHE A 183 -11.69 -1.11 16.30
C PHE A 183 -11.31 -0.55 17.67
N PRO A 184 -11.77 -1.16 18.76
CA PRO A 184 -11.36 -0.77 20.10
C PRO A 184 -9.83 -0.78 20.20
N GLY A 185 -9.25 0.36 20.58
CA GLY A 185 -7.79 0.52 20.66
C GLY A 185 -7.13 1.16 19.43
N SER A 186 -7.86 1.47 18.36
CA SER A 186 -7.28 2.13 17.18
C SER A 186 -6.78 3.56 17.45
N GLY A 187 -7.11 4.17 18.57
CA GLY A 187 -6.64 5.51 18.96
C GLY A 187 -7.05 6.64 17.98
N VAL A 188 -7.90 6.35 17.03
CA VAL A 188 -8.30 7.29 15.97
C VAL A 188 -9.83 7.32 15.91
N ASP A 189 -10.42 8.24 16.65
CA ASP A 189 -11.83 8.55 16.49
C ASP A 189 -12.03 9.21 15.12
N GLY A 190 -12.61 8.47 14.18
CA GLY A 190 -13.18 9.06 12.97
C GLY A 190 -12.18 9.55 11.92
N LEU A 191 -11.11 8.81 11.61
CA LEU A 191 -10.27 9.14 10.45
C LEU A 191 -11.02 8.79 9.16
N GLU A 192 -11.62 9.80 8.54
CA GLU A 192 -12.03 9.69 7.14
C GLU A 192 -10.76 9.53 6.30
N LEU A 193 -10.64 8.41 5.59
CA LEU A 193 -9.61 8.26 4.57
C LEU A 193 -9.90 9.32 3.50
N PRO A 194 -8.92 10.17 3.13
CA PRO A 194 -9.13 11.06 2.01
C PRO A 194 -9.41 10.23 0.77
N CYS A 195 -10.64 10.28 0.30
CA CYS A 195 -11.01 9.83 -1.03
C CYS A 195 -10.33 10.78 -2.02
N ALA A 196 -9.23 10.34 -2.61
CA ALA A 196 -8.61 11.03 -3.73
C ALA A 196 -8.86 10.28 -5.03
#